data_0c6f70d45d60fd1855c50ce0ccee4ff9
#
_entry.id   0c6f70d45d60fd1855c50ce0ccee4ff9
#
_cell.length_a   1.000
_cell.length_b   1.000
_cell.length_c   1.000
_cell.angle_alpha   90.00
_cell.angle_beta   90.00
_cell.angle_gamma   90.00
#
_symmetry.space_group_name_H-M   'P 1'
#
loop_
_entity.id
_entity.type
_entity.pdbx_description
1 polymer ?
#
loop_
_entity_poly.entity_id
_entity_poly.type
_entity_poly.pdbx_seq_one_letter_code
_entity_poly.pdbx_strand_id
1 'polypeptide(L)'
;MTMSLEVFEKLEAKVQQAIDTITLLQMEIEELKEKNNSLAQEVQSAQHSREELERENHSLKEQQSGWQDRLQALLGRMEEV
;
A
#
# COMPACT_ATOMS: atom_id res chain seq x y z
N MET A 1 22.52 -53.56 18.60
CA MET A 1 23.22 -52.80 17.62
C MET A 1 23.20 -51.30 17.97
N THR A 2 24.36 -50.74 18.01
CA THR A 2 24.47 -49.31 18.39
C THR A 2 24.54 -48.46 17.13
N MET A 3 23.97 -47.28 17.21
CA MET A 3 24.16 -46.30 16.16
C MET A 3 25.63 -45.93 16.08
N SER A 4 26.17 -45.89 14.88
CA SER A 4 27.55 -45.46 14.71
C SER A 4 27.65 -43.96 15.01
N LEU A 5 28.79 -43.50 15.42
CA LEU A 5 29.07 -42.08 15.63
C LEU A 5 28.83 -41.29 14.37
N GLU A 6 29.15 -41.85 13.25
CA GLU A 6 28.92 -41.22 11.94
C GLU A 6 27.44 -40.93 11.68
N VAL A 7 26.54 -41.86 11.98
CA VAL A 7 25.10 -41.67 11.84
C VAL A 7 24.61 -40.58 12.80
N PHE A 8 25.11 -40.58 14.03
CA PHE A 8 24.79 -39.59 15.03
C PHE A 8 25.21 -38.18 14.58
N GLU A 9 26.42 -38.05 14.04
CA GLU A 9 26.94 -36.78 13.51
C GLU A 9 26.09 -36.27 12.34
N LYS A 10 25.65 -37.14 11.47
CA LYS A 10 24.75 -36.78 10.36
C LYS A 10 23.42 -36.30 10.87
N LEU A 11 22.88 -36.92 11.92
CA LEU A 11 21.64 -36.52 12.54
C LEU A 11 21.79 -35.13 13.17
N GLU A 12 22.87 -34.89 13.89
CA GLU A 12 23.18 -33.54 14.47
C GLU A 12 23.25 -32.50 13.38
N ALA A 13 23.92 -32.77 12.28
CA ALA A 13 24.05 -31.84 11.18
C ALA A 13 22.69 -31.50 10.57
N LYS A 14 21.81 -32.46 10.42
CA LYS A 14 20.46 -32.25 9.91
C LYS A 14 19.60 -31.43 10.86
N VAL A 15 19.70 -31.70 12.15
CA VAL A 15 19.01 -30.92 13.18
C VAL A 15 19.49 -29.48 13.16
N GLN A 16 20.80 -29.27 13.05
CA GLN A 16 21.36 -27.92 12.98
C GLN A 16 20.89 -27.17 11.71
N GLN A 17 20.85 -27.86 10.58
CA GLN A 17 20.30 -27.29 9.34
C GLN A 17 18.85 -26.85 9.50
N ALA A 18 18.04 -27.71 10.16
CA ALA A 18 16.64 -27.39 10.41
C ALA A 18 16.51 -26.14 11.31
N ILE A 19 17.33 -26.06 12.34
CA ILE A 19 17.35 -24.89 13.24
C ILE A 19 17.73 -23.63 12.47
N ASP A 20 18.77 -23.71 11.66
CA ASP A 20 19.23 -22.57 10.86
C ASP A 20 18.15 -22.12 9.87
N THR A 21 17.47 -23.06 9.24
CA THR A 21 16.38 -22.78 8.32
C THR A 21 15.21 -22.10 9.04
N ILE A 22 14.86 -22.59 10.22
CA ILE A 22 13.79 -22.00 11.04
C ILE A 22 14.17 -20.56 11.41
N THR A 23 15.40 -20.32 11.81
CA THR A 23 15.87 -18.98 12.16
C THR A 23 15.77 -18.02 10.97
N LEU A 24 16.19 -18.47 9.79
CA LEU A 24 16.08 -17.68 8.56
C LEU A 24 14.63 -17.37 8.22
N LEU A 25 13.75 -18.36 8.33
CA LEU A 25 12.33 -18.18 8.06
C LEU A 25 11.67 -17.21 9.03
N GLN A 26 12.08 -17.27 10.31
CA GLN A 26 11.59 -16.31 11.32
C GLN A 26 12.00 -14.89 10.98
N MET A 27 13.23 -14.69 10.51
CA MET A 27 13.71 -13.38 10.06
C MET A 27 12.92 -12.89 8.84
N GLU A 28 12.66 -13.77 7.88
CA GLU A 28 11.86 -13.45 6.70
C GLU A 28 10.43 -13.06 7.06
N ILE A 29 9.83 -13.78 8.01
CA ILE A 29 8.49 -13.47 8.50
C ILE A 29 8.44 -12.08 9.10
N GLU A 30 9.42 -11.72 9.92
CA GLU A 30 9.49 -10.38 10.51
C GLU A 30 9.64 -9.29 9.44
N GLU A 31 10.49 -9.53 8.44
CA GLU A 31 10.66 -8.60 7.32
C GLU A 31 9.35 -8.44 6.54
N LEU A 32 8.65 -9.54 6.27
CA LEU A 32 7.38 -9.51 5.55
C LEU A 32 6.30 -8.80 6.34
N LYS A 33 6.27 -8.96 7.66
CA LYS A 33 5.36 -8.23 8.54
C LYS A 33 5.59 -6.73 8.47
N GLU A 34 6.86 -6.32 8.50
CA GLU A 34 7.22 -4.89 8.40
C GLU A 34 6.82 -4.32 7.04
N LYS A 35 7.10 -5.04 5.96
CA LYS A 35 6.72 -4.64 4.61
C LYS A 35 5.21 -4.54 4.47
N ASN A 36 4.49 -5.52 5.00
CA ASN A 36 3.02 -5.52 4.99
C ASN A 36 2.45 -4.31 5.71
N ASN A 37 2.99 -4.00 6.88
CA ASN A 37 2.56 -2.84 7.66
C ASN A 37 2.84 -1.53 6.90
N SER A 38 4.02 -1.43 6.32
CA SER A 38 4.42 -0.28 5.51
C SER A 38 3.51 -0.10 4.29
N LEU A 39 3.22 -1.20 3.58
CA LEU A 39 2.31 -1.17 2.43
C LEU A 39 0.89 -0.79 2.83
N ALA A 40 0.40 -1.28 3.97
CA ALA A 40 -0.91 -0.92 4.47
C ALA A 40 -1.00 0.60 4.75
N GLN A 41 0.05 1.18 5.31
CA GLN A 41 0.13 2.63 5.54
C GLN A 41 0.16 3.41 4.24
N GLU A 42 0.91 2.94 3.25
CA GLU A 42 0.96 3.55 1.92
C GLU A 42 -0.40 3.53 1.24
N VAL A 43 -1.12 2.42 1.34
CA VAL A 43 -2.46 2.30 0.77
C VAL A 43 -3.42 3.28 1.44
N GLN A 44 -3.38 3.39 2.76
CA GLN A 44 -4.21 4.36 3.49
C GLN A 44 -3.91 5.79 3.07
N SER A 45 -2.63 6.13 2.97
CA SER A 45 -2.18 7.45 2.52
C SER A 45 -2.66 7.76 1.11
N ALA A 46 -2.53 6.79 0.21
CA ALA A 46 -2.96 6.93 -1.18
C ALA A 46 -4.48 7.12 -1.28
N GLN A 47 -5.24 6.38 -0.49
CA GLN A 47 -6.70 6.52 -0.44
C GLN A 47 -7.12 7.90 0.07
N HIS A 48 -6.45 8.39 1.10
CA HIS A 48 -6.72 9.71 1.66
C HIS A 48 -6.43 10.81 0.63
N SER A 49 -5.30 10.73 -0.06
CA SER A 49 -4.93 11.66 -1.13
C SER A 49 -5.93 11.63 -2.27
N ARG A 50 -6.38 10.43 -2.64
CA ARG A 50 -7.38 10.26 -3.69
C ARG A 50 -8.70 10.92 -3.33
N GLU A 51 -9.15 10.74 -2.10
CA GLU A 51 -10.39 11.35 -1.61
C GLU A 51 -10.31 12.87 -1.59
N GLU A 52 -9.16 13.41 -1.18
CA GLU A 52 -8.92 14.86 -1.21
C GLU A 52 -8.97 15.40 -2.63
N LEU A 53 -8.30 14.71 -3.56
CA LEU A 53 -8.29 15.12 -4.97
C LEU A 53 -9.68 15.03 -5.60
N GLU A 54 -10.46 14.02 -5.26
CA GLU A 54 -11.85 13.90 -5.74
C GLU A 54 -12.72 15.06 -5.25
N ARG A 55 -12.59 15.43 -3.98
CA ARG A 55 -13.31 16.58 -3.41
C ARG A 55 -12.91 17.90 -4.06
N GLU A 56 -11.60 18.09 -4.23
CA GLU A 56 -11.06 19.26 -4.88
C GLU A 56 -11.52 19.37 -6.33
N ASN A 57 -11.48 18.25 -7.05
CA ASN A 57 -11.94 18.17 -8.43
C ASN A 57 -13.42 18.49 -8.53
N HIS A 58 -14.23 17.95 -7.64
CA HIS A 58 -15.67 18.26 -7.59
C HIS A 58 -15.93 19.74 -7.33
N SER A 59 -15.20 20.32 -6.39
CA SER A 59 -15.30 21.74 -6.04
C SER A 59 -14.93 22.63 -7.24
N LEU A 60 -13.84 22.28 -7.94
CA LEU A 60 -13.40 23.02 -9.13
C LEU A 60 -14.42 22.93 -10.25
N LYS A 61 -15.05 21.77 -10.45
CA LYS A 61 -16.10 21.61 -11.46
C LYS A 61 -17.33 22.44 -11.14
N GLU A 62 -17.71 22.51 -9.88
CA GLU A 62 -18.82 23.36 -9.45
C GLU A 62 -18.54 24.83 -9.68
N GLN A 63 -17.32 25.28 -9.36
CA GLN A 63 -16.90 26.66 -9.60
C GLN A 63 -16.93 26.99 -11.10
N GLN A 64 -16.40 26.09 -11.92
CA GLN A 64 -16.37 26.26 -13.36
C GLN A 64 -17.80 26.35 -13.93
N SER A 65 -18.67 25.46 -13.49
CA SER A 65 -20.08 25.48 -13.90
C SER A 65 -20.76 26.79 -13.50
N GLY A 66 -20.51 27.26 -12.30
CA GLY A 66 -21.02 28.55 -11.82
C GLY A 66 -20.56 29.72 -12.67
N TRP A 67 -19.28 29.73 -13.05
CA TRP A 67 -18.74 30.77 -13.93
C TRP A 67 -19.35 30.74 -15.32
N GLN A 68 -19.54 29.55 -15.86
CA GLN A 68 -20.17 29.37 -17.18
C GLN A 68 -21.60 29.89 -17.17
N ASP A 69 -22.36 29.58 -16.14
CA ASP A 69 -23.73 30.09 -16.00
C ASP A 69 -23.79 31.59 -15.90
N ARG A 70 -22.86 32.21 -15.12
CA ARG A 70 -22.75 33.64 -14.99
C ARG A 70 -22.37 34.30 -16.32
N LEU A 71 -21.45 33.70 -17.04
CA LEU A 71 -21.02 34.19 -18.35
C LEU A 71 -22.16 34.16 -19.33
N GLN A 72 -22.95 33.08 -19.38
CA GLN A 72 -24.12 32.96 -20.24
C GLN A 72 -25.18 34.01 -19.89
N ALA A 73 -25.39 34.27 -18.60
CA ALA A 73 -26.31 35.27 -18.14
C ALA A 73 -25.89 36.68 -18.60
N LEU A 74 -24.58 36.96 -18.52
CA LEU A 74 -24.05 38.25 -18.98
C LEU A 74 -24.19 38.42 -20.50
N LEU A 75 -23.89 37.35 -21.24
CA LEU A 75 -24.04 37.38 -22.70
C LEU A 75 -25.51 37.59 -23.10
N GLY A 76 -26.44 36.98 -22.41
CA GLY A 76 -27.87 37.17 -22.62
C GLY A 76 -28.28 38.64 -22.37
N ARG A 77 -27.74 39.27 -21.35
CA ARG A 77 -27.98 40.72 -21.08
C ARG A 77 -27.42 41.59 -22.17
N MET A 78 -26.26 41.26 -22.70
CA MET A 78 -25.68 42.00 -23.82
C MET A 78 -26.53 41.92 -25.07
N GLU A 79 -27.16 40.78 -25.32
CA GLU A 79 -28.05 40.61 -26.48
C GLU A 79 -29.33 41.44 -26.38
N GLU A 80 -29.78 41.74 -25.17
CA GLU A 80 -30.99 42.55 -24.94
C GLU A 80 -30.77 44.03 -25.20
N VAL A 81 -29.51 44.45 -25.19
CA VAL A 81 -29.14 45.82 -25.44
C VAL A 81 -28.92 46.06 -26.94
#